data_4f7e33a02b50dec564ee576ab0db4c4a
#
_entry.id   4f7e33a02b50dec564ee576ab0db4c4a
#
_cell.length_a   1.000
_cell.length_b   1.000
_cell.length_c   1.000
_cell.angle_alpha   90.00
_cell.angle_beta   90.00
_cell.angle_gamma   90.00
#
_symmetry.space_group_name_H-M   'P 1'
#
loop_
_entity.id
_entity.type
_entity.pdbx_description
1 polymer ?
#
loop_
_entity_poly.entity_id
_entity_poly.type
_entity_poly.pdbx_seq_one_letter_code
_entity_poly.pdbx_strand_id
1 'polypeptide(L)'
;MDTINRRRQGWIGDIAMLNDVYNRRIIELAATIPRIGRLPEADATATALSKLCGSTVTIDLKMDGDKVTDFAHEVKACALGQASSSIMARNIVGSNAQELRELRDGVRKMLKENGAPPADGKWADIAVLEPVRDYKARHASTLLTFDAVVDAIGQIEAKRTAKVAAE
;
A
#
# COMPACT_ATOMS: atom_id res chain seq x y z
N MET A 1 12.82 -44.55 5.01
CA MET A 1 12.69 -43.65 6.16
C MET A 1 13.12 -42.21 5.84
N ASP A 2 14.14 -41.97 5.05
CA ASP A 2 14.64 -40.62 4.76
C ASP A 2 13.71 -39.75 3.89
N THR A 3 12.92 -40.36 3.02
CA THR A 3 11.98 -39.62 2.13
C THR A 3 10.79 -38.98 2.86
N ILE A 4 10.34 -39.58 3.96
CA ILE A 4 9.24 -39.05 4.76
C ILE A 4 9.71 -37.86 5.59
N ASN A 5 10.93 -37.89 6.05
CA ASN A 5 11.49 -36.82 6.88
C ASN A 5 11.84 -35.58 6.05
N ARG A 6 12.29 -35.74 4.79
CA ARG A 6 12.53 -34.64 3.85
C ARG A 6 11.24 -33.92 3.45
N ARG A 7 10.14 -34.65 3.26
CA ARG A 7 8.84 -34.05 2.95
C ARG A 7 8.28 -33.23 4.12
N ARG A 8 8.49 -33.69 5.35
CA ARG A 8 8.07 -32.94 6.55
C ARG A 8 8.88 -31.67 6.75
N GLN A 9 10.18 -31.70 6.47
CA GLN A 9 11.05 -30.52 6.59
C GLN A 9 10.71 -29.45 5.55
N GLY A 10 10.41 -29.83 4.30
CA GLY A 10 9.94 -28.91 3.27
C GLY A 10 8.61 -28.24 3.64
N TRP A 11 7.70 -29.03 4.21
CA TRP A 11 6.37 -28.54 4.58
C TRP A 11 6.42 -27.54 5.74
N ILE A 12 7.27 -27.77 6.72
CA ILE A 12 7.49 -26.88 7.86
C ILE A 12 8.17 -25.58 7.38
N GLY A 13 9.08 -25.66 6.42
CA GLY A 13 9.71 -24.48 5.80
C GLY A 13 8.69 -23.61 5.09
N ASP A 14 7.79 -24.20 4.29
CA ASP A 14 6.73 -23.48 3.56
C ASP A 14 5.72 -22.83 4.51
N ILE A 15 5.34 -23.49 5.59
CA ILE A 15 4.46 -22.93 6.62
C ILE A 15 5.12 -21.76 7.35
N ALA A 16 6.42 -21.88 7.68
CA ALA A 16 7.16 -20.80 8.31
C ALA A 16 7.27 -19.57 7.41
N MET A 17 7.51 -19.77 6.10
CA MET A 17 7.52 -18.68 5.11
C MET A 17 6.17 -18.01 4.96
N LEU A 18 5.06 -18.76 4.94
CA LEU A 18 3.70 -18.21 4.93
C LEU A 18 3.42 -17.39 6.20
N ASN A 19 3.89 -17.82 7.36
CA ASN A 19 3.72 -17.10 8.62
C ASN A 19 4.48 -15.76 8.62
N ASP A 20 5.63 -15.66 7.96
CA ASP A 20 6.36 -14.40 7.82
C ASP A 20 5.61 -13.37 6.98
N VAL A 21 4.91 -13.80 5.93
CA VAL A 21 4.11 -12.93 5.05
C VAL A 21 2.76 -12.60 5.66
N TYR A 22 2.10 -13.59 6.30
CA TYR A 22 0.76 -13.43 6.89
C TYR A 22 0.84 -13.44 8.41
N ASN A 23 1.70 -12.60 8.99
CA ASN A 23 1.84 -12.49 10.42
C ASN A 23 0.61 -11.81 11.05
N ARG A 24 0.55 -11.87 12.40
CA ARG A 24 -0.56 -11.33 13.17
C ARG A 24 -0.88 -9.86 12.84
N ARG A 25 0.16 -9.04 12.67
CA ARG A 25 -0.02 -7.61 12.39
C ARG A 25 -0.65 -7.37 11.03
N ILE A 26 -0.26 -8.12 10.01
CA ILE A 26 -0.88 -8.04 8.67
C ILE A 26 -2.37 -8.40 8.76
N ILE A 27 -2.71 -9.46 9.48
CA ILE A 27 -4.10 -9.89 9.65
C ILE A 27 -4.91 -8.82 10.41
N GLU A 28 -4.37 -8.24 11.46
CA GLU A 28 -5.00 -7.15 12.22
C GLU A 28 -5.25 -5.93 11.33
N LEU A 29 -4.26 -5.50 10.57
CA LEU A 29 -4.37 -4.37 9.65
C LEU A 29 -5.43 -4.62 8.58
N ALA A 30 -5.43 -5.82 7.97
CA ALA A 30 -6.40 -6.19 6.94
C ALA A 30 -7.84 -6.27 7.49
N ALA A 31 -8.00 -6.68 8.75
CA ALA A 31 -9.31 -6.82 9.38
C ALA A 31 -9.92 -5.48 9.86
N THR A 32 -9.11 -4.42 10.01
CA THR A 32 -9.53 -3.15 10.60
C THR A 32 -9.13 -1.95 9.74
N ILE A 33 -9.49 -1.98 8.46
CA ILE A 33 -9.15 -0.89 7.53
C ILE A 33 -10.03 0.33 7.83
N PRO A 34 -9.45 1.48 8.23
CA PRO A 34 -10.24 2.69 8.45
C PRO A 34 -10.53 3.41 7.13
N ARG A 35 -11.42 4.41 7.18
CA ARG A 35 -11.74 5.34 6.09
C ARG A 35 -12.28 4.67 4.82
N ILE A 36 -12.90 3.50 4.96
CA ILE A 36 -13.58 2.82 3.84
C ILE A 36 -14.77 3.66 3.37
N GLY A 37 -14.88 3.86 2.07
CA GLY A 37 -15.96 4.60 1.43
C GLY A 37 -15.46 5.59 0.40
N ARG A 38 -16.27 6.63 0.15
CA ARG A 38 -16.00 7.68 -0.84
C ARG A 38 -16.12 9.05 -0.18
N LEU A 39 -15.36 10.02 -0.68
CA LEU A 39 -15.51 11.42 -0.29
C LEU A 39 -16.50 12.12 -1.26
N PRO A 40 -17.48 12.90 -0.76
CA PRO A 40 -18.46 13.56 -1.64
C PRO A 40 -17.84 14.65 -2.52
N GLU A 41 -16.74 15.26 -2.09
CA GLU A 41 -16.07 16.36 -2.80
C GLU A 41 -14.57 16.15 -2.88
N ALA A 42 -14.15 15.01 -3.43
CA ALA A 42 -12.74 14.71 -3.61
C ALA A 42 -12.08 15.66 -4.61
N ASP A 43 -10.85 16.05 -4.34
CA ASP A 43 -10.02 16.81 -5.29
C ASP A 43 -9.51 15.91 -6.42
N ALA A 44 -9.30 14.65 -6.14
CA ALA A 44 -8.98 13.63 -7.14
C ALA A 44 -9.43 12.25 -6.70
N THR A 45 -9.70 11.40 -7.69
CA THR A 45 -9.98 9.98 -7.53
C THR A 45 -9.01 9.21 -8.42
N ALA A 46 -8.39 8.18 -7.88
CA ALA A 46 -7.50 7.31 -8.64
C ALA A 46 -7.77 5.85 -8.33
N THR A 47 -7.66 5.00 -9.34
CA THR A 47 -7.83 3.56 -9.22
C THR A 47 -6.57 2.86 -9.70
N ALA A 48 -6.02 1.97 -8.87
CA ALA A 48 -4.93 1.09 -9.23
C ALA A 48 -5.45 -0.36 -9.32
N LEU A 49 -4.96 -1.08 -10.30
CA LEU A 49 -5.39 -2.45 -10.61
C LEU A 49 -4.19 -3.37 -10.71
N SER A 50 -4.25 -4.52 -10.05
CA SER A 50 -3.31 -5.62 -10.26
C SER A 50 -3.93 -6.62 -11.24
N LYS A 51 -3.35 -6.74 -12.44
CA LYS A 51 -3.84 -7.65 -13.48
C LYS A 51 -3.68 -9.13 -13.10
N LEU A 52 -2.69 -9.46 -12.27
CA LEU A 52 -2.41 -10.84 -11.89
C LEU A 52 -3.48 -11.44 -10.98
N CYS A 53 -3.98 -10.68 -10.01
CA CYS A 53 -4.95 -11.18 -9.04
C CYS A 53 -6.30 -10.47 -9.10
N GLY A 54 -6.47 -9.48 -9.99
CA GLY A 54 -7.70 -8.70 -10.10
C GLY A 54 -7.97 -7.76 -8.94
N SER A 55 -7.01 -7.55 -8.04
CA SER A 55 -7.14 -6.61 -6.93
C SER A 55 -7.26 -5.17 -7.44
N THR A 56 -8.14 -4.39 -6.83
CA THR A 56 -8.30 -2.96 -7.11
C THR A 56 -8.36 -2.14 -5.84
N VAL A 57 -7.77 -0.95 -5.89
CA VAL A 57 -7.90 0.06 -4.85
C VAL A 57 -8.29 1.38 -5.52
N THR A 58 -9.44 1.93 -5.11
CA THR A 58 -9.88 3.25 -5.56
C THR A 58 -9.80 4.20 -4.40
N ILE A 59 -9.07 5.30 -4.55
CA ILE A 59 -8.92 6.29 -3.50
C ILE A 59 -9.53 7.63 -3.90
N ASP A 60 -10.09 8.31 -2.93
CA ASP A 60 -10.48 9.72 -3.01
C ASP A 60 -9.57 10.53 -2.10
N LEU A 61 -9.07 11.65 -2.60
CA LEU A 61 -8.10 12.48 -1.92
C LEU A 61 -8.52 13.94 -1.91
N LYS A 62 -8.38 14.59 -0.75
CA LYS A 62 -8.48 16.05 -0.61
C LYS A 62 -7.15 16.60 -0.10
N MET A 63 -6.72 17.70 -0.68
CA MET A 63 -5.49 18.36 -0.27
C MET A 63 -5.72 19.87 -0.08
N ASP A 64 -5.08 20.41 0.95
CA ASP A 64 -4.92 21.85 1.13
C ASP A 64 -3.44 22.19 0.93
N GLY A 65 -3.13 22.92 -0.14
CA GLY A 65 -1.75 23.08 -0.57
C GLY A 65 -1.11 21.74 -0.91
N ASP A 66 0.00 21.41 -0.28
CA ASP A 66 0.69 20.13 -0.47
C ASP A 66 0.32 19.06 0.56
N LYS A 67 -0.59 19.37 1.49
CA LYS A 67 -0.98 18.46 2.58
C LYS A 67 -2.31 17.79 2.33
N VAL A 68 -2.38 16.49 2.64
CA VAL A 68 -3.62 15.74 2.63
C VAL A 68 -4.48 16.12 3.83
N THR A 69 -5.72 16.51 3.55
CA THR A 69 -6.70 16.91 4.57
C THR A 69 -7.78 15.87 4.78
N ASP A 70 -8.09 15.08 3.76
CA ASP A 70 -9.06 13.99 3.89
C ASP A 70 -8.74 12.87 2.89
N PHE A 71 -9.23 11.67 3.20
CA PHE A 71 -8.96 10.46 2.43
C PHE A 71 -10.08 9.45 2.65
N ALA A 72 -10.51 8.80 1.59
CA ALA A 72 -11.38 7.63 1.63
C ALA A 72 -10.97 6.65 0.55
N HIS A 73 -11.33 5.39 0.69
CA HIS A 73 -10.96 4.38 -0.29
C HIS A 73 -11.92 3.20 -0.32
N GLU A 74 -11.99 2.55 -1.46
CA GLU A 74 -12.62 1.25 -1.64
C GLU A 74 -11.53 0.25 -1.99
N VAL A 75 -11.47 -0.85 -1.24
CA VAL A 75 -10.40 -1.84 -1.34
C VAL A 75 -11.00 -3.19 -1.67
N LYS A 76 -10.63 -3.74 -2.84
CA LYS A 76 -10.96 -5.10 -3.28
C LYS A 76 -9.67 -5.84 -3.56
N ALA A 77 -9.03 -6.35 -2.50
CA ALA A 77 -7.69 -6.87 -2.58
C ALA A 77 -7.50 -8.08 -1.65
N CYS A 78 -6.40 -8.81 -1.87
CA CYS A 78 -5.97 -9.84 -0.95
C CYS A 78 -5.52 -9.23 0.39
N ALA A 79 -5.24 -10.08 1.38
CA ALA A 79 -4.84 -9.63 2.72
C ALA A 79 -3.66 -8.64 2.71
N LEU A 80 -2.69 -8.81 1.81
CA LEU A 80 -1.53 -7.91 1.69
C LEU A 80 -1.93 -6.53 1.16
N GLY A 81 -2.77 -6.49 0.13
CA GLY A 81 -3.31 -5.22 -0.38
C GLY A 81 -4.22 -4.52 0.63
N GLN A 82 -4.98 -5.29 1.39
CA GLN A 82 -5.79 -4.78 2.50
C GLN A 82 -4.92 -4.19 3.62
N ALA A 83 -3.87 -4.89 4.01
CA ALA A 83 -2.94 -4.41 5.04
C ALA A 83 -2.23 -3.12 4.62
N SER A 84 -1.73 -3.06 3.37
CA SER A 84 -1.12 -1.85 2.80
C SER A 84 -2.08 -0.67 2.81
N SER A 85 -3.32 -0.90 2.39
CA SER A 85 -4.38 0.12 2.36
C SER A 85 -4.72 0.61 3.77
N SER A 86 -4.72 -0.30 4.75
CA SER A 86 -4.94 0.02 6.16
C SER A 86 -3.84 0.94 6.70
N ILE A 87 -2.57 0.64 6.41
CA ILE A 87 -1.43 1.47 6.81
C ILE A 87 -1.55 2.87 6.19
N MET A 88 -1.88 2.94 4.92
CA MET A 88 -2.10 4.21 4.22
C MET A 88 -3.19 5.03 4.89
N ALA A 89 -4.37 4.45 5.08
CA ALA A 89 -5.52 5.16 5.63
C ALA A 89 -5.30 5.67 7.06
N ARG A 90 -4.51 4.96 7.86
CA ARG A 90 -4.20 5.34 9.24
C ARG A 90 -3.29 6.56 9.35
N ASN A 91 -2.48 6.81 8.31
CA ASN A 91 -1.34 7.73 8.45
C ASN A 91 -1.30 8.83 7.39
N ILE A 92 -2.13 8.77 6.35
CA ILE A 92 -2.01 9.67 5.21
C ILE A 92 -2.41 11.12 5.51
N VAL A 93 -3.44 11.34 6.33
CA VAL A 93 -3.91 12.69 6.65
C VAL A 93 -2.81 13.46 7.40
N GLY A 94 -2.49 14.65 6.90
CA GLY A 94 -1.38 15.45 7.38
C GLY A 94 -0.06 15.22 6.66
N SER A 95 0.03 14.22 5.78
CA SER A 95 1.21 13.96 4.96
C SER A 95 1.26 14.93 3.77
N ASN A 96 2.46 15.27 3.33
CA ASN A 96 2.63 16.10 2.13
C ASN A 96 2.93 15.25 0.89
N ALA A 97 2.83 15.88 -0.28
CA ALA A 97 3.01 15.21 -1.57
C ALA A 97 4.40 14.57 -1.70
N GLN A 98 5.46 15.26 -1.29
CA GLN A 98 6.82 14.73 -1.37
C GLN A 98 7.00 13.50 -0.48
N GLU A 99 6.52 13.56 0.76
CA GLU A 99 6.56 12.44 1.70
C GLU A 99 5.90 11.19 1.10
N LEU A 100 4.74 11.36 0.46
CA LEU A 100 3.99 10.23 -0.11
C LEU A 100 4.66 9.65 -1.36
N ARG A 101 5.30 10.47 -2.17
CA ARG A 101 6.10 10.00 -3.31
C ARG A 101 7.34 9.24 -2.86
N GLU A 102 8.04 9.76 -1.87
CA GLU A 102 9.21 9.09 -1.27
C GLU A 102 8.81 7.78 -0.61
N LEU A 103 7.65 7.76 0.05
CA LEU A 103 7.08 6.55 0.65
C LEU A 103 6.82 5.48 -0.40
N ARG A 104 6.13 5.82 -1.50
CA ARG A 104 5.86 4.89 -2.59
C ARG A 104 7.16 4.33 -3.17
N ASP A 105 8.13 5.20 -3.43
CA ASP A 105 9.43 4.78 -3.97
C ASP A 105 10.18 3.89 -2.99
N GLY A 106 10.13 4.21 -1.70
CA GLY A 106 10.74 3.41 -0.64
C GLY A 106 10.13 2.02 -0.50
N VAL A 107 8.81 1.91 -0.55
CA VAL A 107 8.12 0.61 -0.52
C VAL A 107 8.47 -0.21 -1.75
N ARG A 108 8.50 0.41 -2.92
CA ARG A 108 8.88 -0.25 -4.17
C ARG A 108 10.30 -0.79 -4.11
N LYS A 109 11.26 -0.01 -3.62
CA LYS A 109 12.65 -0.44 -3.43
C LYS A 109 12.76 -1.56 -2.41
N MET A 110 12.03 -1.47 -1.31
CA MET A 110 11.98 -2.51 -0.28
C MET A 110 11.58 -3.87 -0.87
N LEU A 111 10.56 -3.88 -1.74
CA LEU A 111 10.05 -5.10 -2.34
C LEU A 111 10.89 -5.61 -3.51
N LYS A 112 11.41 -4.72 -4.36
CA LYS A 112 12.03 -5.08 -5.64
C LYS A 112 13.55 -4.99 -5.65
N GLU A 113 14.16 -4.22 -4.75
CA GLU A 113 15.59 -3.92 -4.75
C GLU A 113 16.25 -4.14 -3.38
N ASN A 114 15.62 -4.92 -2.50
CA ASN A 114 16.10 -5.18 -1.13
C ASN A 114 16.36 -3.91 -0.31
N GLY A 115 15.60 -2.83 -0.57
CA GLY A 115 15.69 -1.61 0.20
C GLY A 115 15.25 -1.80 1.65
N ALA A 116 15.75 -0.96 2.54
CA ALA A 116 15.36 -0.99 3.93
C ALA A 116 13.94 -0.41 4.12
N PRO A 117 13.11 -0.98 5.02
CA PRO A 117 11.85 -0.37 5.39
C PRO A 117 12.07 0.89 6.24
N PRO A 118 11.06 1.78 6.36
CA PRO A 118 11.11 2.87 7.32
C PRO A 118 11.36 2.33 8.74
N ALA A 119 12.34 2.89 9.43
CA ALA A 119 12.75 2.40 10.73
C ALA A 119 11.86 2.92 11.87
N ASP A 120 11.31 4.10 11.71
CA ASP A 120 10.54 4.79 12.73
C ASP A 120 9.49 5.72 12.10
N GLY A 121 8.78 6.46 12.97
CA GLY A 121 7.75 7.40 12.56
C GLY A 121 6.41 6.75 12.29
N LYS A 122 5.50 7.52 11.71
CA LYS A 122 4.12 7.06 11.45
C LYS A 122 4.01 5.95 10.41
N TRP A 123 5.05 5.76 9.58
CA TRP A 123 5.10 4.73 8.54
C TRP A 123 5.83 3.46 8.97
N ALA A 124 6.16 3.32 10.26
CA ALA A 124 6.93 2.18 10.77
C ALA A 124 6.24 0.82 10.52
N ASP A 125 4.92 0.76 10.46
CA ASP A 125 4.18 -0.47 10.14
C ASP A 125 4.49 -1.02 8.75
N ILE A 126 5.03 -0.23 7.84
CA ILE A 126 5.46 -0.70 6.51
C ILE A 126 6.49 -1.83 6.61
N ALA A 127 7.27 -1.87 7.70
CA ALA A 127 8.23 -2.95 7.93
C ALA A 127 7.59 -4.34 7.95
N VAL A 128 6.30 -4.46 8.29
CA VAL A 128 5.60 -5.75 8.26
C VAL A 128 5.43 -6.31 6.84
N LEU A 129 5.55 -5.45 5.83
CA LEU A 129 5.47 -5.83 4.42
C LEU A 129 6.83 -6.30 3.84
N GLU A 130 7.93 -6.13 4.58
CA GLU A 130 9.26 -6.49 4.10
C GLU A 130 9.37 -7.94 3.60
N PRO A 131 8.83 -8.97 4.30
CA PRO A 131 8.91 -10.36 3.82
C PRO A 131 8.22 -10.60 2.47
N VAL A 132 7.35 -9.69 2.02
CA VAL A 132 6.67 -9.80 0.72
C VAL A 132 7.67 -9.70 -0.44
N ARG A 133 8.88 -9.17 -0.21
CA ARG A 133 9.93 -9.07 -1.24
C ARG A 133 10.23 -10.39 -1.94
N ASP A 134 10.12 -11.49 -1.20
CA ASP A 134 10.39 -12.83 -1.72
C ASP A 134 9.23 -13.43 -2.54
N TYR A 135 8.11 -12.71 -2.62
CA TYR A 135 6.89 -13.15 -3.29
C TYR A 135 6.49 -12.17 -4.40
N LYS A 136 7.18 -12.27 -5.54
CA LYS A 136 7.02 -11.35 -6.67
C LYS A 136 5.58 -11.21 -7.15
N ALA A 137 4.79 -12.29 -7.13
CA ALA A 137 3.39 -12.27 -7.52
C ALA A 137 2.51 -11.39 -6.63
N ARG A 138 2.98 -11.01 -5.45
CA ARG A 138 2.26 -10.19 -4.48
C ARG A 138 2.72 -8.73 -4.47
N HIS A 139 3.79 -8.39 -5.17
CA HIS A 139 4.31 -7.01 -5.20
C HIS A 139 3.26 -6.03 -5.72
N ALA A 140 2.61 -6.36 -6.83
CA ALA A 140 1.62 -5.47 -7.45
C ALA A 140 0.45 -5.17 -6.50
N SER A 141 -0.15 -6.18 -5.87
CA SER A 141 -1.27 -5.96 -4.95
C SER A 141 -0.87 -5.18 -3.70
N THR A 142 0.34 -5.37 -3.22
CA THR A 142 0.88 -4.63 -2.06
C THR A 142 1.11 -3.15 -2.38
N LEU A 143 1.46 -2.83 -3.63
CA LEU A 143 1.77 -1.46 -4.07
C LEU A 143 0.55 -0.64 -4.49
N LEU A 144 -0.64 -1.23 -4.65
CA LEU A 144 -1.82 -0.56 -5.22
C LEU A 144 -2.18 0.75 -4.52
N THR A 145 -2.26 0.76 -3.21
CA THR A 145 -2.63 1.96 -2.46
C THR A 145 -1.60 3.09 -2.62
N PHE A 146 -0.32 2.73 -2.66
CA PHE A 146 0.77 3.71 -2.84
C PHE A 146 0.74 4.31 -4.24
N ASP A 147 0.55 3.48 -5.25
CA ASP A 147 0.46 3.93 -6.65
C ASP A 147 -0.78 4.80 -6.88
N ALA A 148 -1.93 4.41 -6.32
CA ALA A 148 -3.16 5.20 -6.43
C ALA A 148 -3.03 6.58 -5.78
N VAL A 149 -2.41 6.65 -4.60
CA VAL A 149 -2.19 7.92 -3.91
C VAL A 149 -1.28 8.85 -4.72
N VAL A 150 -0.18 8.35 -5.25
CA VAL A 150 0.74 9.16 -6.08
C VAL A 150 0.07 9.62 -7.36
N ASP A 151 -0.76 8.77 -7.98
CA ASP A 151 -1.55 9.14 -9.15
C ASP A 151 -2.54 10.28 -8.82
N ALA A 152 -3.27 10.18 -7.72
CA ALA A 152 -4.20 11.22 -7.29
C ALA A 152 -3.50 12.56 -7.02
N ILE A 153 -2.34 12.52 -6.37
CA ILE A 153 -1.52 13.72 -6.15
C ILE A 153 -1.15 14.36 -7.48
N GLY A 154 -0.70 13.56 -8.44
CA GLY A 154 -0.36 14.03 -9.79
C GLY A 154 -1.55 14.69 -10.48
N GLN A 155 -2.76 14.12 -10.36
CA GLN A 155 -3.99 14.71 -10.90
C GLN A 155 -4.29 16.06 -10.27
N ILE A 156 -4.16 16.20 -8.96
CA ILE A 156 -4.41 17.47 -8.25
C ILE A 156 -3.42 18.53 -8.70
N GLU A 157 -2.15 18.21 -8.76
CA GLU A 157 -1.11 19.14 -9.22
C GLU A 157 -1.31 19.57 -10.68
N ALA A 158 -1.68 18.63 -11.56
CA ALA A 158 -1.97 18.92 -12.96
C ALA A 158 -3.16 19.87 -13.11
N LYS A 159 -4.23 19.69 -12.32
CA LYS A 159 -5.40 20.60 -12.32
C LYS A 159 -5.04 22.00 -11.84
N ARG A 160 -4.21 22.11 -10.83
CA ARG A 160 -3.73 23.40 -10.29
C ARG A 160 -2.85 24.13 -11.31
N THR A 161 -1.96 23.45 -11.98
CA THR A 161 -1.12 23.99 -13.03
C THR A 161 -1.96 24.47 -14.20
N ALA A 162 -2.94 23.69 -14.66
CA ALA A 162 -3.86 24.05 -15.72
C ALA A 162 -4.70 25.29 -15.36
N LYS A 163 -5.16 25.39 -14.12
CA LYS A 163 -5.93 26.54 -13.61
C LYS A 163 -5.08 27.81 -13.60
N VAL A 164 -3.84 27.75 -13.14
CA VAL A 164 -2.90 28.88 -13.14
C VAL A 164 -2.61 29.33 -14.58
N ALA A 165 -2.39 28.40 -15.51
CA ALA A 165 -2.14 28.70 -16.91
C ALA A 165 -3.35 29.34 -17.62
N ALA A 166 -4.57 29.07 -17.16
CA ALA A 166 -5.82 29.65 -17.71
C ALA A 166 -6.13 31.05 -17.16
N GLU A 167 -5.51 31.47 -16.08
CA GLU A 167 -5.63 32.81 -15.50
C GLU A 167 -4.61 33.76 -16.17
#